data_5fbfdb198b81a2542a86fd450fff0e29
#
_entry.id   5fbfdb198b81a2542a86fd450fff0e29
#
_cell.length_a   1.000
_cell.length_b   1.000
_cell.length_c   1.000
_cell.angle_alpha   90.00
_cell.angle_beta   90.00
_cell.angle_gamma   90.00
#
_symmetry.space_group_name_H-M   'P 1'
#
loop_
_entity.id
_entity.type
_entity.pdbx_description
1 polymer ?
#
loop_
_entity_poly.entity_id
_entity_poly.type
_entity_poly.pdbx_seq_one_letter_code
_entity_poly.pdbx_strand_id
1 'polypeptide(L)'
;IDGFWEIMRIQLGAIKQLWFIRQLMKQPKFDDQFYAPIAIDKTSSAIDAYDAISNASLQVAKMWSLHSSISQASTTLQLITFIILSENPKDIEFSNEFLLDAVRVLKTNSEDVISGDCPEDLDGLCKAIIEANEAENGFHNLSIEKAENWIMSRPTIANMYTQFLKKFGHRCLREFDLVNKPWREERKPLIKTLQVLVNSLSLSPGETKENSKSPKTSNKSPIDSVLDQLNRKIKPFTRAILKFILPYTHGSTALREKAKSLGISQVHDIRLAYRNLALTMAKKGCLPDPELIFHMSHLEIQKLIRYRSPVLIQKAIRKRRLRSSEWEAVRFPAMIYGVPAPLGNMDDTILNSDTSLMNDGEVCLTGTPASRGKYKGPCRVITRLEDAEFINKGEILITISTDIGWSPYFPLLGGVVTELGGLISHGAVVAREYGLPCIVGVQMATSKLASGDILVIDGFRGTITKSD
;
A
#
# COMPACT_ATOMS: atom_id res chain seq x y z
N ILE A 1 -19.76 5.72 38.52
CA ILE A 1 -20.91 5.93 37.59
C ILE A 1 -20.37 6.31 36.23
N ASP A 2 -19.34 7.17 36.14
CA ASP A 2 -18.76 7.63 34.85
C ASP A 2 -18.11 6.49 34.05
N GLY A 3 -17.39 5.60 34.72
CA GLY A 3 -16.78 4.44 34.05
C GLY A 3 -17.81 3.44 33.49
N PHE A 4 -18.99 3.28 34.13
CA PHE A 4 -20.04 2.42 33.61
C PHE A 4 -20.66 2.97 32.32
N TRP A 5 -20.88 4.29 32.25
CA TRP A 5 -21.42 4.93 31.06
C TRP A 5 -20.42 4.95 29.91
N GLU A 6 -19.11 5.09 30.18
CA GLU A 6 -18.07 4.95 29.16
C GLU A 6 -18.00 3.53 28.58
N ILE A 7 -18.03 2.50 29.43
CA ILE A 7 -18.05 1.10 28.98
C ILE A 7 -19.30 0.82 28.13
N MET A 8 -20.49 1.26 28.59
CA MET A 8 -21.72 1.14 27.79
C MET A 8 -21.63 1.87 26.45
N ARG A 9 -21.02 3.05 26.41
CA ARG A 9 -20.83 3.82 25.17
C ARG A 9 -19.92 3.11 24.19
N ILE A 10 -18.85 2.50 24.66
CA ILE A 10 -17.92 1.69 23.86
C ILE A 10 -18.62 0.44 23.32
N GLN A 11 -19.38 -0.28 24.16
CA GLN A 11 -20.11 -1.47 23.74
C GLN A 11 -21.19 -1.16 22.70
N LEU A 12 -21.99 -0.10 22.90
CA LEU A 12 -22.97 0.36 21.93
C LEU A 12 -22.31 0.81 20.62
N GLY A 13 -21.13 1.42 20.70
CA GLY A 13 -20.31 1.77 19.53
C GLY A 13 -19.91 0.52 18.74
N ALA A 14 -19.41 -0.50 19.42
CA ALA A 14 -19.01 -1.77 18.81
C ALA A 14 -20.18 -2.49 18.10
N ILE A 15 -21.36 -2.53 18.75
CA ILE A 15 -22.57 -3.13 18.16
C ILE A 15 -23.00 -2.36 16.91
N LYS A 16 -22.96 -1.03 16.94
CA LYS A 16 -23.26 -0.19 15.76
C LYS A 16 -22.31 -0.47 14.61
N GLN A 17 -21.01 -0.61 14.88
CA GLN A 17 -20.00 -0.91 13.88
C GLN A 17 -20.21 -2.31 13.25
N LEU A 18 -20.50 -3.31 14.10
CA LEU A 18 -20.80 -4.66 13.64
C LEU A 18 -22.06 -4.68 12.73
N TRP A 19 -23.12 -3.99 13.15
CA TRP A 19 -24.34 -3.86 12.36
C TRP A 19 -24.08 -3.15 11.02
N PHE A 20 -23.32 -2.07 11.03
CA PHE A 20 -22.92 -1.31 9.83
C PHE A 20 -22.19 -2.20 8.84
N ILE A 21 -21.15 -2.93 9.27
CA ILE A 21 -20.39 -3.86 8.41
C ILE A 21 -21.30 -4.96 7.89
N ARG A 22 -22.17 -5.54 8.74
CA ARG A 22 -23.13 -6.56 8.32
C ARG A 22 -24.06 -6.07 7.23
N GLN A 23 -24.53 -4.81 7.28
CA GLN A 23 -25.36 -4.25 6.23
C GLN A 23 -24.59 -4.09 4.91
N LEU A 24 -23.37 -3.58 4.98
CA LEU A 24 -22.52 -3.42 3.78
C LEU A 24 -22.17 -4.77 3.13
N MET A 25 -21.85 -5.79 3.92
CA MET A 25 -21.54 -7.13 3.39
C MET A 25 -22.71 -7.79 2.67
N LYS A 26 -23.95 -7.38 2.97
CA LYS A 26 -25.16 -7.90 2.32
C LYS A 26 -25.48 -7.21 1.00
N GLN A 27 -24.77 -6.14 0.65
CA GLN A 27 -25.07 -5.39 -0.57
C GLN A 27 -24.42 -6.07 -1.79
N PRO A 28 -25.20 -6.64 -2.72
CA PRO A 28 -24.67 -7.41 -3.85
C PRO A 28 -24.00 -6.55 -4.93
N LYS A 29 -24.26 -5.24 -4.93
CA LYS A 29 -23.77 -4.28 -5.94
C LYS A 29 -23.09 -3.09 -5.28
N PHE A 30 -22.14 -3.38 -4.36
CA PHE A 30 -21.38 -2.33 -3.67
C PHE A 30 -20.70 -1.37 -4.66
N ASP A 31 -20.13 -1.91 -5.74
CA ASP A 31 -19.39 -1.12 -6.73
C ASP A 31 -20.31 -0.18 -7.49
N ASP A 32 -21.45 -0.68 -8.00
CA ASP A 32 -22.41 0.11 -8.78
C ASP A 32 -23.04 1.24 -7.95
N GLN A 33 -23.14 1.06 -6.64
CA GLN A 33 -23.75 2.04 -5.76
C GLN A 33 -22.82 3.21 -5.42
N PHE A 34 -21.53 2.94 -5.30
CA PHE A 34 -20.54 3.91 -4.79
C PHE A 34 -19.55 4.39 -5.85
N TYR A 35 -19.54 3.78 -7.03
CA TYR A 35 -18.71 4.20 -8.14
C TYR A 35 -19.57 4.63 -9.32
N ALA A 36 -19.44 5.88 -9.71
CA ALA A 36 -19.96 6.42 -10.96
C ALA A 36 -18.79 7.01 -11.74
N PRO A 37 -18.48 6.52 -12.95
CA PRO A 37 -17.43 7.09 -13.79
C PRO A 37 -17.72 8.58 -14.06
N ILE A 38 -16.68 9.40 -14.03
CA ILE A 38 -16.78 10.82 -14.33
C ILE A 38 -16.78 10.98 -15.85
N ALA A 39 -17.95 11.14 -16.43
CA ALA A 39 -18.09 11.41 -17.85
C ALA A 39 -17.85 12.89 -18.13
N ILE A 40 -16.73 13.24 -18.77
CA ILE A 40 -16.49 14.57 -19.34
C ILE A 40 -16.50 14.43 -20.85
N ASP A 41 -17.47 15.05 -21.49
CA ASP A 41 -17.50 15.12 -22.93
C ASP A 41 -16.31 15.95 -23.45
N LYS A 42 -15.56 15.40 -24.41
CA LYS A 42 -14.41 16.06 -25.03
C LYS A 42 -14.78 17.36 -25.77
N THR A 43 -16.05 17.57 -26.05
CA THR A 43 -16.59 18.76 -26.70
C THR A 43 -17.00 19.87 -25.73
N SER A 44 -16.98 19.59 -24.42
CA SER A 44 -17.43 20.52 -23.39
C SER A 44 -16.59 21.81 -23.36
N SER A 45 -17.22 22.93 -23.03
CA SER A 45 -16.48 24.16 -22.75
C SER A 45 -15.58 24.00 -21.50
N ALA A 46 -14.57 24.86 -21.34
CA ALA A 46 -13.71 24.78 -20.15
C ALA A 46 -14.50 25.03 -18.85
N ILE A 47 -15.59 25.82 -18.89
CA ILE A 47 -16.46 26.06 -17.75
C ILE A 47 -17.27 24.81 -17.43
N ASP A 48 -17.89 24.19 -18.44
CA ASP A 48 -18.70 22.98 -18.23
C ASP A 48 -17.84 21.82 -17.71
N ALA A 49 -16.63 21.67 -18.24
CA ALA A 49 -15.67 20.67 -17.76
C ALA A 49 -15.25 20.94 -16.30
N TYR A 50 -15.03 22.22 -15.94
CA TYR A 50 -14.72 22.59 -14.57
C TYR A 50 -15.89 22.28 -13.61
N ASP A 51 -17.13 22.61 -14.00
CA ASP A 51 -18.33 22.35 -13.20
C ASP A 51 -18.57 20.84 -13.04
N ALA A 52 -18.33 20.05 -14.09
CA ALA A 52 -18.38 18.60 -14.00
C ALA A 52 -17.37 18.03 -13.01
N ILE A 53 -16.11 18.54 -13.00
CA ILE A 53 -15.09 18.17 -12.02
C ILE A 53 -15.52 18.57 -10.60
N SER A 54 -16.11 19.76 -10.42
CA SER A 54 -16.58 20.24 -9.12
C SER A 54 -17.65 19.30 -8.54
N ASN A 55 -18.60 18.90 -9.35
CA ASN A 55 -19.67 17.96 -8.98
C ASN A 55 -19.10 16.56 -8.66
N ALA A 56 -18.15 16.08 -9.47
CA ALA A 56 -17.50 14.79 -9.26
C ALA A 56 -16.66 14.77 -7.98
N SER A 57 -16.01 15.87 -7.64
CA SER A 57 -15.24 15.99 -6.39
C SER A 57 -16.08 15.75 -5.15
N LEU A 58 -17.38 16.11 -5.18
CA LEU A 58 -18.30 15.81 -4.09
C LEU A 58 -18.57 14.30 -3.96
N GLN A 59 -18.67 13.59 -5.09
CA GLN A 59 -18.84 12.12 -5.07
C GLN A 59 -17.61 11.42 -4.51
N VAL A 60 -16.42 11.87 -4.90
CA VAL A 60 -15.14 11.39 -4.34
C VAL A 60 -15.07 11.62 -2.84
N ALA A 61 -15.46 12.80 -2.36
CA ALA A 61 -15.51 13.10 -0.93
C ALA A 61 -16.46 12.13 -0.17
N LYS A 62 -17.62 11.80 -0.74
CA LYS A 62 -18.56 10.81 -0.17
C LYS A 62 -17.93 9.42 -0.10
N MET A 63 -17.22 9.00 -1.16
CA MET A 63 -16.53 7.70 -1.19
C MET A 63 -15.44 7.62 -0.11
N TRP A 64 -14.63 8.67 0.06
CA TRP A 64 -13.60 8.71 1.10
C TRP A 64 -14.18 8.79 2.52
N SER A 65 -15.33 9.45 2.71
CA SER A 65 -16.07 9.40 3.98
C SER A 65 -16.55 7.98 4.30
N LEU A 66 -17.09 7.26 3.30
CA LEU A 66 -17.47 5.87 3.45
C LEU A 66 -16.27 4.98 3.78
N HIS A 67 -15.16 5.12 3.03
CA HIS A 67 -13.91 4.39 3.30
C HIS A 67 -13.39 4.65 4.71
N SER A 68 -13.42 5.89 5.20
CA SER A 68 -13.06 6.24 6.57
C SER A 68 -13.94 5.54 7.59
N SER A 69 -15.26 5.52 7.38
CA SER A 69 -16.22 4.84 8.26
C SER A 69 -16.00 3.32 8.29
N ILE A 70 -15.75 2.70 7.12
CA ILE A 70 -15.42 1.28 7.03
C ILE A 70 -14.07 0.99 7.73
N SER A 71 -13.08 1.85 7.57
CA SER A 71 -11.76 1.72 8.20
C SER A 71 -11.85 1.78 9.72
N GLN A 72 -12.63 2.71 10.27
CA GLN A 72 -12.90 2.77 11.71
C GLN A 72 -13.59 1.50 12.21
N ALA A 73 -14.62 1.03 11.50
CA ALA A 73 -15.32 -0.19 11.85
C ALA A 73 -14.40 -1.42 11.81
N SER A 74 -13.58 -1.53 10.78
CA SER A 74 -12.60 -2.61 10.63
C SER A 74 -11.58 -2.60 11.77
N THR A 75 -11.01 -1.44 12.11
CA THR A 75 -10.07 -1.30 13.23
C THR A 75 -10.72 -1.67 14.56
N THR A 76 -11.96 -1.24 14.79
CA THR A 76 -12.72 -1.58 16.00
C THR A 76 -12.94 -3.09 16.13
N LEU A 77 -13.36 -3.75 15.03
CA LEU A 77 -13.57 -5.21 15.03
C LEU A 77 -12.26 -5.99 15.22
N GLN A 78 -11.17 -5.53 14.65
CA GLN A 78 -9.84 -6.11 14.87
C GLN A 78 -9.40 -5.97 16.33
N LEU A 79 -9.59 -4.79 16.94
CA LEU A 79 -9.28 -4.55 18.34
C LEU A 79 -10.15 -5.44 19.27
N ILE A 80 -11.44 -5.55 19.00
CA ILE A 80 -12.33 -6.43 19.75
C ILE A 80 -11.88 -7.89 19.63
N THR A 81 -11.54 -8.33 18.41
CA THR A 81 -11.01 -9.69 18.18
C THR A 81 -9.73 -9.92 18.98
N PHE A 82 -8.82 -8.94 19.01
CA PHE A 82 -7.60 -8.98 19.78
C PHE A 82 -7.86 -9.10 21.30
N ILE A 83 -8.79 -8.29 21.84
CA ILE A 83 -9.18 -8.33 23.26
C ILE A 83 -9.81 -9.67 23.62
N ILE A 84 -10.69 -10.22 22.77
CA ILE A 84 -11.32 -11.53 23.00
C ILE A 84 -10.26 -12.63 22.99
N LEU A 85 -9.30 -12.58 22.07
CA LEU A 85 -8.22 -13.55 21.99
C LEU A 85 -7.29 -13.50 23.20
N SER A 86 -7.12 -12.34 23.84
CA SER A 86 -6.26 -12.18 25.03
C SER A 86 -6.80 -12.90 26.27
N GLU A 87 -8.12 -13.20 26.31
CA GLU A 87 -8.86 -13.83 27.42
C GLU A 87 -8.76 -13.13 28.79
N ASN A 88 -7.64 -12.47 29.08
CA ASN A 88 -7.44 -11.68 30.28
C ASN A 88 -6.63 -10.42 29.93
N PRO A 89 -7.29 -9.24 29.87
CA PRO A 89 -6.60 -7.98 29.52
C PRO A 89 -5.50 -7.56 30.50
N LYS A 90 -5.48 -8.12 31.72
CA LYS A 90 -4.46 -7.83 32.73
C LYS A 90 -3.16 -8.62 32.51
N ASP A 91 -3.24 -9.75 31.78
CA ASP A 91 -2.10 -10.63 31.48
C ASP A 91 -1.58 -10.40 30.06
N ILE A 92 -1.85 -9.23 29.47
CA ILE A 92 -1.28 -8.83 28.18
C ILE A 92 0.22 -8.50 28.40
N GLU A 93 0.99 -9.46 28.81
CA GLU A 93 2.34 -9.58 28.31
C GLU A 93 2.20 -9.91 26.83
N PHE A 94 2.66 -9.01 25.97
CA PHE A 94 2.72 -9.25 24.52
C PHE A 94 3.72 -10.35 24.24
N SER A 95 3.42 -11.58 24.70
CA SER A 95 4.25 -12.73 24.40
C SER A 95 4.24 -12.91 22.88
N ASN A 96 5.38 -13.30 22.33
CA ASN A 96 5.52 -13.55 20.90
C ASN A 96 4.46 -14.55 20.40
N GLU A 97 4.06 -15.53 21.20
CA GLU A 97 2.99 -16.49 20.88
C GLU A 97 1.63 -15.85 20.71
N PHE A 98 1.25 -14.94 21.61
CA PHE A 98 -0.01 -14.22 21.51
C PHE A 98 -0.09 -13.34 20.26
N LEU A 99 0.97 -12.57 19.98
CA LEU A 99 1.04 -11.73 18.79
C LEU A 99 0.90 -12.54 17.50
N LEU A 100 1.44 -13.75 17.51
CA LEU A 100 1.38 -14.65 16.38
C LEU A 100 -0.01 -15.23 16.16
N ASP A 101 -0.67 -15.60 17.24
CA ASP A 101 -2.05 -16.07 17.18
C ASP A 101 -2.98 -14.92 16.74
N ALA A 102 -2.76 -13.71 17.25
CA ALA A 102 -3.49 -12.53 16.80
C ALA A 102 -3.31 -12.27 15.29
N VAL A 103 -2.09 -12.36 14.79
CA VAL A 103 -1.80 -12.22 13.36
C VAL A 103 -2.50 -13.29 12.53
N ARG A 104 -2.49 -14.57 12.98
CA ARG A 104 -3.20 -15.65 12.28
C ARG A 104 -4.70 -15.42 12.22
N VAL A 105 -5.29 -15.03 13.35
CA VAL A 105 -6.72 -14.80 13.45
C VAL A 105 -7.17 -13.60 12.64
N LEU A 106 -6.34 -12.55 12.55
CA LEU A 106 -6.63 -11.34 11.78
C LEU A 106 -6.31 -11.47 10.27
N LYS A 107 -5.57 -12.53 9.87
CA LYS A 107 -5.24 -12.76 8.45
C LYS A 107 -6.53 -13.06 7.68
N THR A 108 -6.83 -12.21 6.71
CA THR A 108 -7.91 -12.41 5.74
C THR A 108 -7.41 -13.31 4.61
N ASN A 109 -8.26 -14.16 4.04
CA ASN A 109 -7.88 -14.92 2.85
C ASN A 109 -7.56 -13.95 1.71
N SER A 110 -6.45 -14.17 1.01
CA SER A 110 -6.01 -13.34 -0.13
C SER A 110 -7.06 -13.28 -1.25
N GLU A 111 -7.87 -14.33 -1.41
CA GLU A 111 -8.96 -14.39 -2.40
C GLU A 111 -10.07 -13.35 -2.17
N ASP A 112 -10.19 -12.81 -0.94
CA ASP A 112 -11.20 -11.81 -0.58
C ASP A 112 -10.67 -10.37 -0.64
N VAL A 113 -9.38 -10.16 -0.95
CA VAL A 113 -8.73 -8.85 -0.87
C VAL A 113 -8.17 -8.43 -2.22
N ILE A 114 -8.78 -7.43 -2.87
CA ILE A 114 -8.39 -6.90 -4.20
C ILE A 114 -6.90 -6.48 -4.28
N SER A 115 -6.28 -6.10 -3.17
CA SER A 115 -4.84 -5.78 -3.13
C SER A 115 -3.94 -6.99 -3.38
N GLY A 116 -4.42 -8.21 -3.16
CA GLY A 116 -3.72 -9.46 -3.48
C GLY A 116 -3.73 -9.80 -4.97
N ASP A 117 -4.74 -9.37 -5.71
CA ASP A 117 -4.90 -9.70 -7.14
C ASP A 117 -3.79 -9.11 -8.02
N CYS A 118 -3.29 -7.92 -7.70
CA CYS A 118 -2.27 -7.26 -8.53
C CYS A 118 -0.95 -8.03 -8.56
N PRO A 119 -0.39 -8.50 -7.44
CA PRO A 119 0.79 -9.37 -7.43
C PRO A 119 0.56 -10.71 -8.15
N GLU A 120 -0.62 -11.32 -8.00
CA GLU A 120 -0.94 -12.60 -8.65
C GLU A 120 -1.03 -12.46 -10.18
N ASP A 121 -1.70 -11.42 -10.67
CA ASP A 121 -1.80 -11.14 -12.11
C ASP A 121 -0.42 -10.78 -12.70
N LEU A 122 0.44 -10.07 -11.94
CA LEU A 122 1.84 -9.80 -12.33
C LEU A 122 2.68 -11.08 -12.37
N ASP A 123 2.58 -11.94 -11.37
CA ASP A 123 3.29 -13.24 -11.33
C ASP A 123 2.89 -14.11 -12.52
N GLY A 124 1.59 -14.19 -12.83
CA GLY A 124 1.10 -14.88 -14.03
C GLY A 124 1.68 -14.33 -15.33
N LEU A 125 1.76 -13.00 -15.44
CA LEU A 125 2.36 -12.33 -16.60
C LEU A 125 3.87 -12.60 -16.69
N CYS A 126 4.59 -12.55 -15.56
CA CYS A 126 6.02 -12.88 -15.51
C CYS A 126 6.30 -14.33 -15.93
N LYS A 127 5.50 -15.30 -15.45
CA LYS A 127 5.62 -16.71 -15.86
C LYS A 127 5.41 -16.89 -17.35
N ALA A 128 4.37 -16.25 -17.92
CA ALA A 128 4.14 -16.31 -19.36
C ALA A 128 5.29 -15.67 -20.17
N ILE A 129 5.91 -14.59 -19.67
CA ILE A 129 7.10 -13.97 -20.29
C ILE A 129 8.29 -14.94 -20.21
N ILE A 130 8.52 -15.59 -19.08
CA ILE A 130 9.64 -16.53 -18.90
C ILE A 130 9.47 -17.75 -19.81
N GLU A 131 8.26 -18.32 -19.88
CA GLU A 131 7.96 -19.48 -20.74
C GLU A 131 8.13 -19.16 -22.23
N ALA A 132 7.83 -17.92 -22.63
CA ALA A 132 7.97 -17.47 -24.02
C ALA A 132 9.38 -16.92 -24.35
N ASN A 133 10.26 -16.79 -23.37
CA ASN A 133 11.60 -16.24 -23.54
C ASN A 133 12.57 -17.35 -23.94
N GLU A 134 12.51 -17.77 -25.21
CA GLU A 134 13.51 -18.67 -25.80
C GLU A 134 14.83 -17.92 -25.98
N ALA A 135 15.82 -18.29 -25.17
CA ALA A 135 17.27 -18.08 -25.23
C ALA A 135 17.82 -16.86 -26.03
N GLU A 136 18.83 -16.24 -25.45
CA GLU A 136 19.94 -15.39 -25.95
C GLU A 136 19.88 -13.89 -25.70
N ASN A 137 18.72 -13.21 -25.67
CA ASN A 137 18.64 -11.82 -25.23
C ASN A 137 17.46 -11.66 -24.28
N GLY A 138 17.67 -11.96 -23.00
CA GLY A 138 16.61 -11.96 -22.01
C GLY A 138 15.77 -10.68 -22.01
N PHE A 139 14.45 -10.82 -21.87
CA PHE A 139 13.47 -9.72 -21.75
C PHE A 139 13.95 -8.60 -20.81
N HIS A 140 14.67 -8.96 -19.75
CA HIS A 140 15.22 -8.02 -18.76
C HIS A 140 16.30 -7.07 -19.31
N ASN A 141 16.97 -7.43 -20.43
CA ASN A 141 18.02 -6.61 -21.05
C ASN A 141 17.50 -5.69 -22.17
N LEU A 142 16.23 -5.77 -22.51
CA LEU A 142 15.66 -4.95 -23.57
C LEU A 142 15.47 -3.50 -23.10
N SER A 143 15.61 -2.53 -24.03
CA SER A 143 15.11 -1.18 -23.73
C SER A 143 13.60 -1.21 -23.49
N ILE A 144 13.07 -0.22 -22.78
CA ILE A 144 11.63 -0.14 -22.43
C ILE A 144 10.73 -0.29 -23.67
N GLU A 145 11.04 0.43 -24.74
CA GLU A 145 10.27 0.38 -26.00
C GLU A 145 10.35 -1.01 -26.66
N LYS A 146 11.55 -1.61 -26.68
CA LYS A 146 11.73 -2.95 -27.22
C LYS A 146 11.01 -4.01 -26.38
N ALA A 147 11.02 -3.88 -25.05
CA ALA A 147 10.33 -4.77 -24.14
C ALA A 147 8.80 -4.68 -24.32
N GLU A 148 8.24 -3.47 -24.48
CA GLU A 148 6.81 -3.30 -24.75
C GLU A 148 6.44 -3.89 -26.13
N ASN A 149 7.21 -3.62 -27.16
CA ASN A 149 7.00 -4.21 -28.49
C ASN A 149 7.12 -5.74 -28.46
N TRP A 150 8.03 -6.27 -27.66
CA TRP A 150 8.19 -7.72 -27.45
C TRP A 150 6.94 -8.34 -26.81
N ILE A 151 6.35 -7.71 -25.78
CA ILE A 151 5.07 -8.10 -25.18
C ILE A 151 3.97 -8.08 -26.24
N MET A 152 3.84 -6.95 -26.95
CA MET A 152 2.74 -6.73 -27.90
C MET A 152 2.82 -7.61 -29.15
N SER A 153 4.01 -8.11 -29.50
CA SER A 153 4.18 -9.05 -30.62
C SER A 153 3.70 -10.48 -30.34
N ARG A 154 3.36 -10.81 -29.09
CA ARG A 154 2.95 -12.14 -28.66
C ARG A 154 1.48 -12.13 -28.19
N PRO A 155 0.52 -12.68 -28.99
CA PRO A 155 -0.92 -12.49 -28.73
C PRO A 155 -1.37 -12.86 -27.31
N THR A 156 -0.88 -13.98 -26.76
CA THR A 156 -1.23 -14.42 -25.42
C THR A 156 -0.76 -13.45 -24.35
N ILE A 157 0.51 -13.04 -24.39
CA ILE A 157 1.11 -12.12 -23.42
C ILE A 157 0.51 -10.72 -23.58
N ALA A 158 0.31 -10.25 -24.82
CA ALA A 158 -0.32 -8.99 -25.13
C ALA A 158 -1.75 -8.90 -24.55
N ASN A 159 -2.53 -10.00 -24.62
CA ASN A 159 -3.86 -10.07 -24.03
C ASN A 159 -3.78 -9.99 -22.49
N MET A 160 -2.91 -10.76 -21.85
CA MET A 160 -2.70 -10.71 -20.39
C MET A 160 -2.27 -9.30 -19.95
N TYR A 161 -1.32 -8.70 -20.62
CA TYR A 161 -0.83 -7.35 -20.35
C TYR A 161 -1.93 -6.29 -20.52
N THR A 162 -2.74 -6.41 -21.56
CA THR A 162 -3.87 -5.50 -21.82
C THR A 162 -4.94 -5.65 -20.74
N GLN A 163 -5.25 -6.87 -20.33
CA GLN A 163 -6.20 -7.12 -19.23
C GLN A 163 -5.67 -6.60 -17.90
N PHE A 164 -4.38 -6.80 -17.61
CA PHE A 164 -3.71 -6.23 -16.46
C PHE A 164 -3.85 -4.69 -16.44
N LEU A 165 -3.54 -4.03 -17.55
CA LEU A 165 -3.69 -2.57 -17.67
C LEU A 165 -5.16 -2.11 -17.59
N LYS A 166 -6.12 -2.92 -18.04
CA LYS A 166 -7.54 -2.61 -17.86
C LYS A 166 -7.94 -2.65 -16.38
N LYS A 167 -7.45 -3.63 -15.62
CA LYS A 167 -7.77 -3.83 -14.20
C LYS A 167 -6.98 -2.87 -13.30
N PHE A 168 -5.68 -2.72 -13.50
CA PHE A 168 -4.78 -1.98 -12.63
C PHE A 168 -4.10 -0.76 -13.26
N GLY A 169 -4.34 -0.49 -14.51
CA GLY A 169 -3.67 0.61 -15.22
C GLY A 169 -3.97 2.02 -14.68
N HIS A 170 -4.97 2.16 -13.81
CA HIS A 170 -5.25 3.39 -13.08
C HIS A 170 -4.30 3.62 -11.88
N ARG A 171 -3.56 2.60 -11.48
CA ARG A 171 -2.58 2.66 -10.39
C ARG A 171 -1.33 3.42 -10.81
N CYS A 172 -0.72 4.09 -9.86
CA CYS A 172 0.57 4.77 -9.99
C CYS A 172 1.24 4.90 -8.63
N LEU A 173 2.47 5.35 -8.64
CA LEU A 173 3.12 5.85 -7.44
C LEU A 173 2.36 7.03 -6.86
N ARG A 174 2.26 7.11 -5.51
CA ARG A 174 1.58 8.22 -4.83
C ARG A 174 0.21 8.47 -5.46
N GLU A 175 -0.66 7.47 -5.43
CA GLU A 175 -1.94 7.38 -6.13
C GLU A 175 -2.85 8.61 -5.96
N PHE A 176 -2.73 9.31 -4.82
CA PHE A 176 -3.46 10.55 -4.52
C PHE A 176 -2.88 11.79 -5.18
N ASP A 177 -1.66 11.72 -5.68
CA ASP A 177 -1.02 12.84 -6.34
C ASP A 177 -1.43 12.88 -7.81
N LEU A 178 -2.21 13.90 -8.18
CA LEU A 178 -2.75 14.04 -9.52
C LEU A 178 -1.68 14.30 -10.59
N VAL A 179 -0.48 14.75 -10.21
CA VAL A 179 0.65 14.95 -11.14
C VAL A 179 1.17 13.63 -11.68
N ASN A 180 1.18 12.59 -10.84
CA ASN A 180 1.75 11.30 -11.23
C ASN A 180 0.92 10.63 -12.32
N LYS A 181 1.62 10.07 -13.29
CA LYS A 181 1.00 9.36 -14.42
C LYS A 181 0.75 7.90 -14.04
N PRO A 182 -0.47 7.39 -14.26
CA PRO A 182 -0.77 5.99 -13.99
C PRO A 182 -0.16 5.08 -15.07
N TRP A 183 -0.01 3.79 -14.76
CA TRP A 183 0.59 2.79 -15.65
C TRP A 183 -0.06 2.73 -17.04
N ARG A 184 -1.34 3.07 -17.15
CA ARG A 184 -2.03 3.16 -18.46
C ARG A 184 -1.48 4.27 -19.34
N GLU A 185 -0.97 5.35 -18.76
CA GLU A 185 -0.43 6.51 -19.47
C GLU A 185 1.10 6.46 -19.57
N GLU A 186 1.77 6.06 -18.49
CA GLU A 186 3.23 5.90 -18.46
C GLU A 186 3.59 4.46 -18.09
N ARG A 187 3.96 3.67 -19.08
CA ARG A 187 4.19 2.23 -18.96
C ARG A 187 5.58 1.87 -18.48
N LYS A 188 6.52 2.84 -18.56
CA LYS A 188 7.92 2.64 -18.18
C LYS A 188 8.10 2.03 -16.79
N PRO A 189 7.45 2.50 -15.69
CA PRO A 189 7.60 1.90 -14.38
C PRO A 189 7.12 0.44 -14.34
N LEU A 190 6.01 0.13 -15.01
CA LEU A 190 5.48 -1.24 -15.07
C LEU A 190 6.40 -2.19 -15.82
N ILE A 191 6.92 -1.76 -17.00
CA ILE A 191 7.85 -2.56 -17.80
C ILE A 191 9.13 -2.84 -17.00
N LYS A 192 9.70 -1.84 -16.32
CA LYS A 192 10.86 -2.03 -15.45
C LYS A 192 10.57 -3.05 -14.33
N THR A 193 9.42 -2.94 -13.67
CA THR A 193 9.00 -3.90 -12.66
C THR A 193 8.96 -5.32 -13.24
N LEU A 194 8.34 -5.51 -14.41
CA LEU A 194 8.30 -6.81 -15.09
C LEU A 194 9.71 -7.33 -15.43
N GLN A 195 10.60 -6.47 -15.89
CA GLN A 195 11.99 -6.84 -16.19
C GLN A 195 12.75 -7.34 -14.95
N VAL A 196 12.61 -6.64 -13.83
CA VAL A 196 13.23 -7.03 -12.54
C VAL A 196 12.67 -8.36 -12.05
N LEU A 197 11.34 -8.53 -12.08
CA LEU A 197 10.68 -9.76 -11.66
C LEU A 197 11.07 -10.96 -12.54
N VAL A 198 11.01 -10.81 -13.85
CA VAL A 198 11.40 -11.85 -14.82
C VAL A 198 12.85 -12.27 -14.62
N ASN A 199 13.76 -11.32 -14.48
CA ASN A 199 15.18 -11.62 -14.21
C ASN A 199 15.34 -12.44 -12.92
N SER A 200 14.71 -12.00 -11.85
CA SER A 200 14.80 -12.66 -10.56
C SER A 200 14.23 -14.08 -10.55
N LEU A 201 13.07 -14.28 -11.19
CA LEU A 201 12.43 -15.60 -11.28
C LEU A 201 13.21 -16.56 -12.20
N SER A 202 13.85 -16.04 -13.24
CA SER A 202 14.70 -16.83 -14.16
C SER A 202 15.97 -17.36 -13.48
N LEU A 203 16.53 -16.62 -12.53
CA LEU A 203 17.76 -17.01 -11.81
C LEU A 203 17.55 -18.09 -10.74
N SER A 204 16.30 -18.44 -10.40
CA SER A 204 15.98 -19.45 -9.40
C SER A 204 14.75 -20.27 -9.81
N PRO A 205 14.88 -21.18 -10.78
CA PRO A 205 13.74 -21.96 -11.30
C PRO A 205 13.17 -23.00 -10.31
N GLY A 206 13.69 -23.12 -9.10
CA GLY A 206 13.31 -24.19 -8.14
C GLY A 206 12.72 -23.75 -6.81
N GLU A 207 12.69 -22.45 -6.49
CA GLU A 207 12.21 -21.93 -5.20
C GLU A 207 10.87 -21.17 -5.29
N THR A 208 10.01 -21.52 -6.21
CA THR A 208 8.59 -21.16 -6.07
C THR A 208 8.07 -21.86 -4.82
N LYS A 209 7.97 -21.10 -3.74
CA LYS A 209 7.38 -21.56 -2.48
C LYS A 209 5.96 -22.07 -2.78
N GLU A 210 5.82 -23.38 -2.95
CA GLU A 210 4.53 -24.10 -2.93
C GLU A 210 3.79 -23.94 -1.58
N ASN A 211 4.29 -23.07 -0.70
CA ASN A 211 3.83 -22.95 0.68
C ASN A 211 2.67 -21.98 0.90
N SER A 212 2.02 -21.45 -0.13
CA SER A 212 0.82 -20.62 0.05
C SER A 212 -0.51 -21.31 -0.31
N LYS A 213 -0.50 -22.52 -0.85
CA LYS A 213 -1.73 -23.30 -0.98
C LYS A 213 -1.94 -24.08 0.30
N SER A 214 -2.75 -23.54 1.22
CA SER A 214 -3.38 -24.34 2.26
C SER A 214 -3.98 -25.60 1.61
N PRO A 215 -3.79 -26.80 2.18
CA PRO A 215 -4.34 -28.02 1.59
C PRO A 215 -5.87 -27.89 1.50
N LYS A 216 -6.39 -27.92 0.28
CA LYS A 216 -7.83 -27.82 -0.05
C LYS A 216 -8.66 -29.04 0.41
N THR A 217 -8.20 -29.83 1.38
CA THR A 217 -8.85 -31.06 1.83
C THR A 217 -9.03 -31.09 3.34
N SER A 218 -9.79 -30.15 3.89
CA SER A 218 -10.42 -30.38 5.19
C SER A 218 -11.89 -29.97 5.10
N ASN A 219 -12.79 -30.88 5.53
CA ASN A 219 -14.24 -30.62 5.67
C ASN A 219 -14.55 -29.60 6.78
N LYS A 220 -13.56 -28.85 7.29
CA LYS A 220 -13.70 -27.82 8.31
C LYS A 220 -13.86 -26.45 7.68
N SER A 221 -14.62 -25.59 8.33
CA SER A 221 -14.71 -24.20 7.90
C SER A 221 -13.33 -23.53 7.95
N PRO A 222 -13.04 -22.54 7.09
CA PRO A 222 -11.76 -21.83 7.10
C PRO A 222 -11.42 -21.24 8.48
N ILE A 223 -12.42 -20.73 9.19
CA ILE A 223 -12.26 -20.16 10.54
C ILE A 223 -11.89 -21.26 11.56
N ASP A 224 -12.51 -22.45 11.48
CA ASP A 224 -12.16 -23.55 12.36
C ASP A 224 -10.71 -24.00 12.16
N SER A 225 -10.27 -24.04 10.93
CA SER A 225 -8.87 -24.36 10.58
C SER A 225 -7.89 -23.35 11.19
N VAL A 226 -8.18 -22.07 11.12
CA VAL A 226 -7.36 -21.02 11.74
C VAL A 226 -7.32 -21.16 13.26
N LEU A 227 -8.48 -21.39 13.90
CA LEU A 227 -8.58 -21.53 15.36
C LEU A 227 -7.94 -22.83 15.88
N ASP A 228 -7.84 -23.88 15.06
CA ASP A 228 -7.15 -25.13 15.42
C ASP A 228 -5.62 -25.00 15.34
N GLN A 229 -5.11 -24.02 14.56
CA GLN A 229 -3.67 -23.75 14.38
C GLN A 229 -3.09 -22.77 15.41
N LEU A 230 -3.88 -22.30 16.38
CA LEU A 230 -3.38 -21.41 17.42
C LEU A 230 -2.36 -22.13 18.31
N ASN A 231 -1.31 -21.42 18.70
CA ASN A 231 -0.29 -21.95 19.61
C ASN A 231 -0.84 -22.08 21.04
N ARG A 232 -1.77 -21.20 21.40
CA ARG A 232 -2.41 -21.17 22.71
C ARG A 232 -3.74 -21.94 22.70
N LYS A 233 -4.02 -22.70 23.76
CA LYS A 233 -5.35 -23.27 23.97
C LYS A 233 -6.31 -22.19 24.44
N ILE A 234 -7.32 -21.87 23.63
CA ILE A 234 -8.38 -20.93 23.98
C ILE A 234 -9.57 -21.66 24.60
N LYS A 235 -10.28 -20.99 25.51
CA LYS A 235 -11.49 -21.52 26.14
C LYS A 235 -12.59 -21.76 25.12
N PRO A 236 -13.48 -22.76 25.33
CA PRO A 236 -14.59 -23.02 24.41
C PRO A 236 -15.50 -21.83 24.19
N PHE A 237 -15.74 -21.02 25.22
CA PHE A 237 -16.54 -19.80 25.14
C PHE A 237 -15.85 -18.74 24.26
N THR A 238 -14.56 -18.48 24.46
CA THR A 238 -13.74 -17.59 23.62
C THR A 238 -13.79 -18.03 22.17
N ARG A 239 -13.63 -19.35 21.92
CA ARG A 239 -13.71 -19.93 20.59
C ARG A 239 -15.06 -19.67 19.92
N ALA A 240 -16.17 -19.82 20.65
CA ALA A 240 -17.51 -19.56 20.12
C ALA A 240 -17.70 -18.09 19.73
N ILE A 241 -17.22 -17.16 20.56
CA ILE A 241 -17.27 -15.72 20.25
C ILE A 241 -16.41 -15.39 19.03
N LEU A 242 -15.19 -15.92 18.95
CA LEU A 242 -14.32 -15.71 17.78
C LEU A 242 -14.95 -16.24 16.49
N LYS A 243 -15.57 -17.42 16.51
CA LYS A 243 -16.33 -17.95 15.36
C LYS A 243 -17.44 -17.01 14.89
N PHE A 244 -18.09 -16.31 15.83
CA PHE A 244 -19.14 -15.37 15.50
C PHE A 244 -18.60 -14.06 14.91
N ILE A 245 -17.49 -13.50 15.45
CA ILE A 245 -17.01 -12.17 15.08
C ILE A 245 -16.07 -12.18 13.87
N LEU A 246 -15.25 -13.24 13.67
CA LEU A 246 -14.24 -13.31 12.63
C LEU A 246 -14.77 -13.12 11.20
N PRO A 247 -15.94 -13.64 10.79
CA PRO A 247 -16.48 -13.37 9.46
C PRO A 247 -16.66 -11.87 9.20
N TYR A 248 -17.07 -11.11 10.23
CA TYR A 248 -17.25 -9.65 10.11
C TYR A 248 -15.92 -8.90 10.15
N THR A 249 -14.96 -9.37 10.95
CA THR A 249 -13.61 -8.81 10.99
C THR A 249 -12.93 -8.95 9.63
N HIS A 250 -12.94 -10.15 9.05
CA HIS A 250 -12.38 -10.42 7.73
C HIS A 250 -13.14 -9.65 6.64
N GLY A 251 -14.47 -9.73 6.63
CA GLY A 251 -15.31 -9.01 5.68
C GLY A 251 -15.14 -7.50 5.74
N SER A 252 -14.92 -6.93 6.94
CA SER A 252 -14.64 -5.49 7.09
C SER A 252 -13.30 -5.09 6.47
N THR A 253 -12.29 -5.97 6.58
CA THR A 253 -10.98 -5.74 5.95
C THR A 253 -11.10 -5.78 4.42
N ALA A 254 -11.80 -6.78 3.88
CA ALA A 254 -12.07 -6.88 2.45
C ALA A 254 -12.84 -5.67 1.91
N LEU A 255 -13.89 -5.23 2.62
CA LEU A 255 -14.66 -4.02 2.27
C LEU A 255 -13.80 -2.76 2.32
N ARG A 256 -12.89 -2.63 3.29
CA ARG A 256 -11.97 -1.49 3.39
C ARG A 256 -11.07 -1.40 2.16
N GLU A 257 -10.45 -2.51 1.77
CA GLU A 257 -9.58 -2.55 0.59
C GLU A 257 -10.37 -2.31 -0.70
N LYS A 258 -11.57 -2.84 -0.79
CA LYS A 258 -12.48 -2.60 -1.93
C LYS A 258 -12.87 -1.13 -2.04
N ALA A 259 -13.31 -0.51 -0.94
CA ALA A 259 -13.65 0.90 -0.88
C ALA A 259 -12.45 1.80 -1.24
N LYS A 260 -11.24 1.45 -0.76
CA LYS A 260 -10.00 2.14 -1.14
C LYS A 260 -9.75 2.04 -2.65
N SER A 261 -9.86 0.85 -3.23
CA SER A 261 -9.65 0.62 -4.67
C SER A 261 -10.60 1.46 -5.52
N LEU A 262 -11.89 1.51 -5.17
CA LEU A 262 -12.89 2.34 -5.84
C LEU A 262 -12.57 3.84 -5.71
N GLY A 263 -12.19 4.28 -4.50
CA GLY A 263 -11.79 5.67 -4.27
C GLY A 263 -10.58 6.08 -5.13
N ILE A 264 -9.60 5.20 -5.28
CA ILE A 264 -8.43 5.44 -6.14
C ILE A 264 -8.84 5.49 -7.62
N SER A 265 -9.77 4.64 -8.07
CA SER A 265 -10.32 4.71 -9.43
C SER A 265 -11.00 6.06 -9.69
N GLN A 266 -11.76 6.57 -8.71
CA GLN A 266 -12.38 7.90 -8.83
C GLN A 266 -11.33 9.04 -8.84
N VAL A 267 -10.26 8.94 -8.06
CA VAL A 267 -9.14 9.90 -8.13
C VAL A 267 -8.49 9.89 -9.50
N HIS A 268 -8.35 8.71 -10.11
CA HIS A 268 -7.86 8.59 -11.49
C HIS A 268 -8.81 9.28 -12.50
N ASP A 269 -10.11 9.10 -12.37
CA ASP A 269 -11.08 9.76 -13.25
C ASP A 269 -11.01 11.29 -13.12
N ILE A 270 -10.85 11.83 -11.91
CA ILE A 270 -10.60 13.25 -11.67
C ILE A 270 -9.29 13.70 -12.33
N ARG A 271 -8.22 12.90 -12.24
CA ARG A 271 -6.93 13.18 -12.91
C ARG A 271 -7.12 13.33 -14.41
N LEU A 272 -7.84 12.39 -15.04
CA LEU A 272 -8.13 12.44 -16.48
C LEU A 272 -8.99 13.67 -16.84
N ALA A 273 -9.96 13.98 -15.99
CA ALA A 273 -10.82 15.15 -16.16
C ALA A 273 -10.03 16.46 -16.14
N TYR A 274 -9.13 16.65 -15.18
CA TYR A 274 -8.23 17.81 -15.14
C TYR A 274 -7.29 17.88 -16.34
N ARG A 275 -6.76 16.75 -16.81
CA ARG A 275 -5.92 16.73 -18.03
C ARG A 275 -6.69 17.16 -19.26
N ASN A 276 -7.92 16.68 -19.43
CA ASN A 276 -8.78 17.07 -20.54
C ASN A 276 -9.11 18.58 -20.47
N LEU A 277 -9.40 19.09 -19.26
CA LEU A 277 -9.61 20.51 -19.04
C LEU A 277 -8.37 21.34 -19.40
N ALA A 278 -7.17 20.89 -18.94
CA ALA A 278 -5.91 21.55 -19.22
C ALA A 278 -5.61 21.63 -20.73
N LEU A 279 -5.84 20.52 -21.46
CA LEU A 279 -5.70 20.48 -22.91
C LEU A 279 -6.66 21.44 -23.60
N THR A 280 -7.91 21.52 -23.13
CA THR A 280 -8.92 22.48 -23.65
C THR A 280 -8.48 23.91 -23.39
N MET A 281 -7.98 24.21 -22.18
CA MET A 281 -7.47 25.54 -21.82
C MET A 281 -6.22 25.92 -22.64
N ALA A 282 -5.31 24.98 -22.87
CA ALA A 282 -4.12 25.21 -23.69
C ALA A 282 -4.49 25.51 -25.15
N LYS A 283 -5.40 24.74 -25.75
CA LYS A 283 -5.92 25.00 -27.12
C LYS A 283 -6.55 26.38 -27.25
N LYS A 284 -7.18 26.90 -26.18
CA LYS A 284 -7.78 28.24 -26.13
C LYS A 284 -6.78 29.34 -25.74
N GLY A 285 -5.49 29.03 -25.58
CA GLY A 285 -4.45 29.98 -25.20
C GLY A 285 -4.55 30.50 -23.75
N CYS A 286 -5.34 29.81 -22.90
CA CYS A 286 -5.51 30.21 -21.50
C CYS A 286 -4.43 29.65 -20.58
N LEU A 287 -3.78 28.57 -21.01
CA LEU A 287 -2.76 27.84 -20.24
C LEU A 287 -1.60 27.53 -21.20
N PRO A 288 -0.35 27.99 -20.93
CA PRO A 288 0.78 27.78 -21.84
C PRO A 288 1.30 26.33 -21.85
N ASP A 289 1.14 25.61 -20.74
CA ASP A 289 1.53 24.22 -20.57
C ASP A 289 0.42 23.49 -19.78
N PRO A 290 -0.21 22.43 -20.33
CA PRO A 290 -1.26 21.69 -19.67
C PRO A 290 -0.88 21.14 -18.28
N GLU A 291 0.39 20.77 -18.06
CA GLU A 291 0.85 20.22 -16.78
C GLU A 291 0.80 21.26 -15.63
N LEU A 292 0.73 22.54 -15.92
CA LEU A 292 0.62 23.60 -14.90
C LEU A 292 -0.70 23.53 -14.13
N ILE A 293 -1.74 22.88 -14.67
CA ILE A 293 -3.03 22.77 -13.98
C ILE A 293 -2.89 22.06 -12.63
N PHE A 294 -1.99 21.10 -12.51
CA PHE A 294 -1.75 20.33 -11.28
C PHE A 294 -0.99 21.14 -10.20
N HIS A 295 -0.51 22.33 -10.54
CA HIS A 295 0.14 23.25 -9.61
C HIS A 295 -0.79 24.41 -9.20
N MET A 296 -2.08 24.34 -9.55
CA MET A 296 -3.12 25.30 -9.20
C MET A 296 -4.13 24.66 -8.25
N SER A 297 -4.69 25.48 -7.35
CA SER A 297 -5.87 25.05 -6.61
C SER A 297 -7.10 25.07 -7.53
N HIS A 298 -8.15 24.33 -7.17
CA HIS A 298 -9.40 24.30 -7.91
C HIS A 298 -9.98 25.70 -8.15
N LEU A 299 -9.96 26.57 -7.13
CA LEU A 299 -10.40 27.97 -7.24
C LEU A 299 -9.49 28.82 -8.15
N GLU A 300 -8.17 28.57 -8.16
CA GLU A 300 -7.25 29.26 -9.07
C GLU A 300 -7.53 28.92 -10.52
N ILE A 301 -7.89 27.65 -10.81
CA ILE A 301 -8.29 27.19 -12.16
C ILE A 301 -9.56 27.92 -12.59
N GLN A 302 -10.58 28.02 -11.73
CA GLN A 302 -11.80 28.78 -12.02
C GLN A 302 -11.52 30.23 -12.37
N LYS A 303 -10.69 30.89 -11.56
CA LYS A 303 -10.29 32.30 -11.80
C LYS A 303 -9.52 32.43 -13.12
N LEU A 304 -8.66 31.46 -13.46
CA LEU A 304 -7.92 31.47 -14.71
C LEU A 304 -8.84 31.32 -15.93
N ILE A 305 -9.84 30.44 -15.85
CA ILE A 305 -10.84 30.26 -16.92
C ILE A 305 -11.63 31.57 -17.15
N ARG A 306 -12.05 32.25 -16.07
CA ARG A 306 -12.87 33.45 -16.13
C ARG A 306 -12.10 34.73 -16.50
N TYR A 307 -10.93 34.92 -15.89
CA TYR A 307 -10.21 36.20 -15.92
C TYR A 307 -8.87 36.15 -16.66
N ARG A 308 -8.42 34.96 -17.14
CA ARG A 308 -7.16 34.75 -17.87
C ARG A 308 -5.93 35.43 -17.19
N SER A 309 -5.88 35.39 -15.85
CA SER A 309 -4.88 36.09 -15.07
C SER A 309 -3.46 35.53 -15.25
N PRO A 310 -2.49 36.30 -15.81
CA PRO A 310 -1.11 35.85 -15.95
C PRO A 310 -0.42 35.59 -14.60
N VAL A 311 -0.84 36.26 -13.54
CA VAL A 311 -0.31 36.10 -12.18
C VAL A 311 -0.51 34.65 -11.68
N LEU A 312 -1.65 34.05 -11.96
CA LEU A 312 -1.92 32.65 -11.58
C LEU A 312 -1.02 31.68 -12.31
N ILE A 313 -0.71 31.96 -13.58
CA ILE A 313 0.22 31.14 -14.38
C ILE A 313 1.64 31.24 -13.79
N GLN A 314 2.12 32.45 -13.49
CA GLN A 314 3.43 32.65 -12.86
C GLN A 314 3.52 31.96 -11.48
N LYS A 315 2.44 32.01 -10.70
CA LYS A 315 2.36 31.31 -9.41
C LYS A 315 2.46 29.77 -9.60
N ALA A 316 1.78 29.21 -10.60
CA ALA A 316 1.86 27.78 -10.89
C ALA A 316 3.26 27.36 -11.37
N ILE A 317 3.89 28.15 -12.24
CA ILE A 317 5.27 27.93 -12.68
C ILE A 317 6.23 27.94 -11.48
N ARG A 318 6.07 28.90 -10.55
CA ARG A 318 6.88 28.95 -9.33
C ARG A 318 6.65 27.71 -8.45
N LYS A 319 5.40 27.28 -8.23
CA LYS A 319 5.08 26.06 -7.47
C LYS A 319 5.71 24.83 -8.11
N ARG A 320 5.67 24.70 -9.45
CA ARG A 320 6.31 23.61 -10.19
C ARG A 320 7.82 23.57 -9.96
N ARG A 321 8.50 24.73 -9.98
CA ARG A 321 9.95 24.82 -9.70
C ARG A 321 10.28 24.42 -8.26
N LEU A 322 9.44 24.83 -7.30
CA LEU A 322 9.64 24.48 -5.89
C LEU A 322 9.40 22.99 -5.59
N ARG A 323 8.69 22.29 -6.45
CA ARG A 323 8.49 20.82 -6.36
C ARG A 323 9.72 20.05 -6.89
N SER A 324 10.86 20.67 -6.96
CA SER A 324 12.13 20.03 -7.32
C SER A 324 12.59 19.02 -6.26
N SER A 325 13.63 18.24 -6.58
CA SER A 325 14.21 17.22 -5.70
C SER A 325 14.52 17.67 -4.27
N GLU A 326 14.78 18.97 -4.05
CA GLU A 326 15.06 19.54 -2.73
C GLU A 326 13.85 19.44 -1.78
N TRP A 327 12.62 19.69 -2.27
CA TRP A 327 11.40 19.58 -1.47
C TRP A 327 11.00 18.13 -1.20
N GLU A 328 11.33 17.22 -2.10
CA GLU A 328 11.08 15.80 -1.91
C GLU A 328 12.01 15.19 -0.85
N ALA A 329 13.16 15.82 -0.60
CA ALA A 329 14.10 15.43 0.45
C ALA A 329 13.68 15.94 1.85
N VAL A 330 12.76 16.91 1.94
CA VAL A 330 12.32 17.47 3.23
C VAL A 330 11.47 16.44 3.97
N ARG A 331 11.85 16.14 5.19
CA ARG A 331 11.11 15.23 6.09
C ARG A 331 10.29 16.02 7.10
N PHE A 332 9.14 15.48 7.45
CA PHE A 332 8.24 16.00 8.47
C PHE A 332 7.97 14.94 9.53
N PRO A 333 7.62 15.32 10.78
CA PRO A 333 7.21 14.37 11.79
C PRO A 333 5.97 13.58 11.36
N ALA A 334 5.88 12.33 11.83
CA ALA A 334 4.74 11.46 11.53
C ALA A 334 3.39 11.98 12.05
N MET A 335 3.42 12.71 13.18
CA MET A 335 2.27 13.43 13.74
C MET A 335 2.53 14.92 13.70
N ILE A 336 1.58 15.66 13.13
CA ILE A 336 1.69 17.11 12.92
C ILE A 336 0.51 17.79 13.59
N TYR A 337 0.78 18.77 14.44
CA TYR A 337 -0.20 19.69 14.99
C TYR A 337 0.06 21.09 14.44
N GLY A 338 -0.94 21.67 13.77
CA GLY A 338 -0.80 23.00 13.18
C GLY A 338 0.01 23.00 11.88
N VAL A 339 0.86 24.02 11.71
CA VAL A 339 1.72 24.14 10.51
C VAL A 339 2.94 23.24 10.67
N PRO A 340 3.18 22.30 9.74
CA PRO A 340 4.33 21.40 9.85
C PRO A 340 5.64 22.18 9.72
N ALA A 341 6.56 21.93 10.65
CA ALA A 341 7.95 22.35 10.51
C ALA A 341 8.76 21.19 9.94
N PRO A 342 9.66 21.43 8.96
CA PRO A 342 10.57 20.41 8.49
C PRO A 342 11.41 19.88 9.65
N LEU A 343 11.64 18.58 9.68
CA LEU A 343 12.73 18.02 10.49
C LEU A 343 14.02 18.55 9.89
N GLY A 344 14.68 19.49 10.59
CA GLY A 344 16.01 19.98 10.22
C GLY A 344 17.01 18.84 10.14
N ASN A 345 18.22 19.10 9.67
CA ASN A 345 19.34 18.20 9.89
C ASN A 345 19.44 17.99 11.40
N MET A 346 18.97 16.84 11.88
CA MET A 346 18.92 16.56 13.30
C MET A 346 20.34 16.64 13.83
N ASP A 347 20.57 17.53 14.80
CA ASP A 347 21.76 17.50 15.63
C ASP A 347 21.97 16.08 16.17
N ASP A 348 23.17 15.57 16.08
CA ASP A 348 23.61 14.24 16.50
C ASP A 348 23.22 13.88 17.95
N THR A 349 22.72 14.81 18.73
CA THR A 349 22.29 14.64 20.13
C THR A 349 21.02 13.81 20.30
N ILE A 350 20.12 13.76 19.30
CA ILE A 350 18.88 12.93 19.36
C ILE A 350 19.16 11.52 18.77
N LEU A 351 20.20 11.37 17.97
CA LEU A 351 20.63 10.09 17.40
C LEU A 351 21.08 9.07 18.48
N ASN A 352 21.43 9.54 19.67
CA ASN A 352 22.02 8.70 20.72
C ASN A 352 21.03 8.20 21.79
N SER A 353 19.74 8.60 21.75
CA SER A 353 18.81 8.30 22.85
C SER A 353 18.13 6.93 22.80
N ASP A 354 18.12 6.25 21.63
CA ASP A 354 17.45 4.95 21.48
C ASP A 354 18.30 3.83 20.86
N THR A 355 19.61 4.03 20.75
CA THR A 355 20.54 2.97 20.42
C THR A 355 20.97 2.32 21.73
N SER A 356 20.33 1.24 22.14
CA SER A 356 20.90 0.35 23.17
C SER A 356 22.13 -0.32 22.55
N LEU A 357 23.32 0.23 22.87
CA LEU A 357 24.56 -0.46 22.65
C LEU A 357 24.54 -1.72 23.53
N MET A 358 24.41 -2.88 22.92
CA MET A 358 24.80 -4.12 23.61
C MET A 358 26.32 -4.16 23.73
N ASN A 359 26.83 -4.82 24.77
CA ASN A 359 28.22 -4.76 25.27
C ASN A 359 29.36 -5.12 24.29
N ASP A 360 29.09 -5.32 22.99
CA ASP A 360 30.11 -5.72 21.99
C ASP A 360 30.20 -4.79 20.76
N GLY A 361 29.68 -3.56 20.83
CA GLY A 361 29.78 -2.60 19.69
C GLY A 361 28.86 -2.89 18.51
N GLU A 362 27.98 -3.87 18.59
CA GLU A 362 26.97 -4.15 17.53
C GLU A 362 25.84 -3.14 17.59
N VAL A 363 25.58 -2.51 16.44
CA VAL A 363 24.41 -1.61 16.28
C VAL A 363 23.15 -2.45 16.24
N CYS A 364 22.36 -2.39 17.31
CA CYS A 364 21.06 -3.05 17.38
C CYS A 364 19.93 -2.02 17.25
N LEU A 365 19.12 -2.13 16.21
CA LEU A 365 17.89 -1.36 16.06
C LEU A 365 16.70 -2.23 16.44
N THR A 366 15.67 -1.60 17.02
CA THR A 366 14.47 -2.30 17.46
C THR A 366 13.22 -1.69 16.84
N GLY A 367 12.20 -2.52 16.64
CA GLY A 367 10.90 -2.12 16.16
C GLY A 367 9.83 -3.16 16.50
N THR A 368 8.64 -2.95 16.02
CA THR A 368 7.54 -3.90 16.22
C THR A 368 7.64 -5.07 15.25
N PRO A 369 7.73 -6.34 15.75
CA PRO A 369 7.76 -7.52 14.90
C PRO A 369 6.41 -7.68 14.19
N ALA A 370 6.39 -7.51 12.88
CA ALA A 370 5.16 -7.55 12.08
C ALA A 370 4.97 -8.83 11.27
N SER A 371 6.05 -9.51 10.91
CA SER A 371 6.05 -10.82 10.27
C SER A 371 7.25 -11.63 10.74
N ARG A 372 7.03 -12.90 10.95
CA ARG A 372 8.03 -13.84 11.49
C ARG A 372 9.14 -14.13 10.49
N GLY A 373 10.24 -14.59 11.03
CA GLY A 373 11.37 -15.14 10.32
C GLY A 373 12.67 -14.51 10.80
N LYS A 374 13.77 -15.19 10.50
CA LYS A 374 15.11 -14.65 10.62
C LYS A 374 15.76 -14.67 9.25
N TYR A 375 16.42 -13.60 8.91
CA TYR A 375 17.13 -13.51 7.65
C TYR A 375 18.44 -12.74 7.84
N LYS A 376 19.52 -13.24 7.24
CA LYS A 376 20.81 -12.56 7.15
C LYS A 376 21.10 -12.27 5.69
N GLY A 377 21.37 -11.02 5.36
CA GLY A 377 21.71 -10.62 4.01
C GLY A 377 22.02 -9.15 3.88
N PRO A 378 22.45 -8.70 2.70
CA PRO A 378 22.69 -7.30 2.43
C PRO A 378 21.39 -6.50 2.49
N CYS A 379 21.46 -5.27 2.95
CA CYS A 379 20.32 -4.39 2.92
C CYS A 379 20.37 -3.42 1.74
N ARG A 380 19.18 -2.96 1.34
CA ARG A 380 18.98 -1.90 0.36
C ARG A 380 18.13 -0.80 0.96
N VAL A 381 18.73 0.37 1.16
CA VAL A 381 18.03 1.55 1.67
C VAL A 381 17.41 2.30 0.49
N ILE A 382 16.09 2.35 0.46
CA ILE A 382 15.33 3.01 -0.61
C ILE A 382 14.25 3.88 0.03
N THR A 383 14.35 5.17 -0.16
CA THR A 383 13.37 6.14 0.36
C THR A 383 12.31 6.51 -0.68
N ARG A 384 12.56 6.23 -1.97
CA ARG A 384 11.66 6.51 -3.09
C ARG A 384 11.48 5.25 -3.93
N LEU A 385 10.25 4.97 -4.32
CA LEU A 385 9.94 3.77 -5.11
C LEU A 385 10.57 3.80 -6.53
N GLU A 386 10.88 5.00 -7.06
CA GLU A 386 11.59 5.16 -8.32
C GLU A 386 12.95 4.45 -8.31
N ASP A 387 13.55 4.36 -7.12
CA ASP A 387 14.86 3.71 -6.91
C ASP A 387 14.71 2.19 -6.63
N ALA A 388 13.49 1.65 -6.61
CA ALA A 388 13.25 0.22 -6.37
C ALA A 388 13.80 -0.68 -7.50
N GLU A 389 14.14 -0.10 -8.65
CA GLU A 389 14.84 -0.82 -9.74
C GLU A 389 16.23 -1.34 -9.32
N PHE A 390 16.81 -0.77 -8.25
CA PHE A 390 18.12 -1.20 -7.72
C PHE A 390 18.03 -2.34 -6.71
N ILE A 391 16.82 -2.85 -6.40
CA ILE A 391 16.63 -4.00 -5.51
C ILE A 391 17.13 -5.26 -6.20
N ASN A 392 18.02 -5.99 -5.50
CA ASN A 392 18.45 -7.31 -5.92
C ASN A 392 17.74 -8.40 -5.10
N LYS A 393 17.68 -9.59 -5.66
CA LYS A 393 17.06 -10.74 -4.98
C LYS A 393 17.80 -11.05 -3.67
N GLY A 394 17.02 -11.25 -2.60
CA GLY A 394 17.55 -11.57 -1.28
C GLY A 394 18.02 -10.36 -0.46
N GLU A 395 17.88 -9.13 -0.97
CA GLU A 395 18.19 -7.95 -0.16
C GLU A 395 17.08 -7.67 0.87
N ILE A 396 17.49 -7.07 1.99
CA ILE A 396 16.57 -6.58 3.02
C ILE A 396 16.19 -5.15 2.65
N LEU A 397 14.93 -4.90 2.39
CA LEU A 397 14.44 -3.56 2.10
C LEU A 397 14.39 -2.72 3.38
N ILE A 398 15.06 -1.57 3.37
CA ILE A 398 14.97 -0.54 4.41
C ILE A 398 14.31 0.69 3.77
N THR A 399 13.12 1.05 4.27
CA THR A 399 12.38 2.17 3.69
C THR A 399 11.58 2.94 4.75
N ILE A 400 11.11 4.13 4.41
CA ILE A 400 10.28 4.94 5.32
C ILE A 400 8.92 4.27 5.54
N SER A 401 8.24 3.88 4.47
CA SER A 401 6.95 3.19 4.48
C SER A 401 6.74 2.49 3.15
N THR A 402 5.81 1.54 3.11
CA THR A 402 5.44 0.86 1.87
C THR A 402 3.98 1.12 1.53
N ASP A 403 3.70 1.23 0.24
CA ASP A 403 2.36 1.28 -0.34
C ASP A 403 2.19 0.19 -1.40
N ILE A 404 1.07 0.20 -2.12
CA ILE A 404 0.78 -0.83 -3.12
C ILE A 404 1.80 -0.88 -4.26
N GLY A 405 2.47 0.23 -4.54
CA GLY A 405 3.54 0.28 -5.55
C GLY A 405 4.74 -0.60 -5.23
N TRP A 406 4.94 -0.92 -3.94
CA TRP A 406 6.00 -1.82 -3.49
C TRP A 406 5.63 -3.31 -3.63
N SER A 407 4.33 -3.64 -3.74
CA SER A 407 3.87 -5.04 -3.79
C SER A 407 4.62 -5.91 -4.81
N PRO A 408 4.92 -5.43 -6.02
CA PRO A 408 5.64 -6.22 -7.01
C PRO A 408 7.06 -6.62 -6.60
N TYR A 409 7.70 -5.88 -5.71
CA TYR A 409 9.08 -6.12 -5.28
C TYR A 409 9.19 -7.09 -4.10
N PHE A 410 8.12 -7.32 -3.35
CA PHE A 410 8.15 -8.20 -2.17
C PHE A 410 8.65 -9.63 -2.46
N PRO A 411 8.33 -10.28 -3.60
CA PRO A 411 8.86 -11.59 -3.92
C PRO A 411 10.39 -11.66 -4.03
N LEU A 412 11.04 -10.51 -4.26
CA LEU A 412 12.50 -10.42 -4.40
C LEU A 412 13.21 -10.33 -3.06
N LEU A 413 12.52 -9.86 -2.02
CA LEU A 413 13.13 -9.46 -0.75
C LEU A 413 13.48 -10.65 0.13
N GLY A 414 14.55 -10.51 0.91
CA GLY A 414 14.89 -11.38 2.03
C GLY A 414 14.19 -10.96 3.32
N GLY A 415 13.78 -9.69 3.42
CA GLY A 415 13.06 -9.14 4.55
C GLY A 415 12.73 -7.66 4.38
N VAL A 416 11.92 -7.11 5.28
CA VAL A 416 11.43 -5.74 5.19
C VAL A 416 11.54 -5.02 6.53
N VAL A 417 12.08 -3.81 6.49
CA VAL A 417 12.17 -2.90 7.64
C VAL A 417 11.56 -1.56 7.23
N THR A 418 10.63 -1.04 8.03
CA THR A 418 10.03 0.27 7.78
C THR A 418 10.12 1.17 9.00
N GLU A 419 10.35 2.47 8.77
CA GLU A 419 10.33 3.48 9.84
C GLU A 419 8.91 3.76 10.32
N LEU A 420 7.96 3.82 9.38
CA LEU A 420 6.56 4.07 9.65
C LEU A 420 5.74 2.82 9.33
N GLY A 421 4.79 2.52 10.20
CA GLY A 421 3.88 1.41 10.01
C GLY A 421 3.51 0.75 11.33
N GLY A 422 2.57 -0.18 11.25
CA GLY A 422 2.11 -0.99 12.36
C GLY A 422 1.78 -2.41 11.88
N LEU A 423 1.27 -3.25 12.76
CA LEU A 423 0.95 -4.66 12.48
C LEU A 423 -0.02 -4.85 11.30
N ILE A 424 -0.82 -3.85 10.99
CA ILE A 424 -1.82 -3.85 9.91
C ILE A 424 -1.45 -2.91 8.76
N SER A 425 -0.22 -2.37 8.74
CA SER A 425 0.26 -1.58 7.61
C SER A 425 0.38 -2.46 6.35
N HIS A 426 0.34 -1.81 5.16
CA HIS A 426 0.42 -2.51 3.88
C HIS A 426 1.63 -3.45 3.81
N GLY A 427 2.82 -2.94 4.12
CA GLY A 427 4.05 -3.76 4.11
C GLY A 427 4.02 -4.94 5.07
N ALA A 428 3.45 -4.77 6.27
CA ALA A 428 3.31 -5.84 7.24
C ALA A 428 2.35 -6.94 6.75
N VAL A 429 1.26 -6.57 6.09
CA VAL A 429 0.29 -7.52 5.52
C VAL A 429 0.93 -8.30 4.39
N VAL A 430 1.54 -7.61 3.42
CA VAL A 430 2.17 -8.23 2.25
C VAL A 430 3.37 -9.10 2.66
N ALA A 431 4.23 -8.63 3.59
CA ALA A 431 5.34 -9.43 4.07
C ALA A 431 4.89 -10.76 4.69
N ARG A 432 3.76 -10.77 5.43
CA ARG A 432 3.17 -12.01 5.96
C ARG A 432 2.67 -12.95 4.88
N GLU A 433 2.08 -12.42 3.82
CA GLU A 433 1.61 -13.23 2.69
C GLU A 433 2.78 -13.92 1.99
N TYR A 434 3.89 -13.21 1.83
CA TYR A 434 5.12 -13.77 1.24
C TYR A 434 6.01 -14.53 2.24
N GLY A 435 5.65 -14.58 3.53
CA GLY A 435 6.44 -15.25 4.57
C GLY A 435 7.79 -14.58 4.82
N LEU A 436 7.92 -13.29 4.56
CA LEU A 436 9.13 -12.51 4.77
C LEU A 436 9.20 -11.99 6.22
N PRO A 437 10.35 -12.02 6.90
CA PRO A 437 10.52 -11.31 8.15
C PRO A 437 10.29 -9.81 7.93
N CYS A 438 9.48 -9.20 8.82
CA CYS A 438 9.14 -7.79 8.72
C CYS A 438 9.15 -7.13 10.09
N ILE A 439 9.85 -6.00 10.19
CA ILE A 439 9.92 -5.17 11.39
C ILE A 439 9.46 -3.76 11.01
N VAL A 440 8.49 -3.22 11.73
CA VAL A 440 7.93 -1.90 11.47
C VAL A 440 8.15 -0.94 12.65
N GLY A 441 8.10 0.36 12.39
CA GLY A 441 8.30 1.37 13.43
C GLY A 441 9.76 1.49 13.89
N VAL A 442 10.73 1.13 13.05
CA VAL A 442 12.15 1.23 13.34
C VAL A 442 12.63 2.66 13.10
N GLN A 443 12.77 3.43 14.15
CA GLN A 443 13.10 4.85 14.05
C GLN A 443 14.44 5.09 13.35
N MET A 444 14.45 6.00 12.38
CA MET A 444 15.66 6.43 11.67
C MET A 444 16.43 5.30 10.94
N ALA A 445 15.79 4.19 10.63
CA ALA A 445 16.45 3.05 9.98
C ALA A 445 17.12 3.46 8.65
N THR A 446 16.45 4.31 7.84
CA THR A 446 17.00 4.78 6.56
C THR A 446 18.18 5.74 6.70
N SER A 447 18.43 6.29 7.88
CA SER A 447 19.55 7.18 8.16
C SER A 447 20.70 6.47 8.89
N LYS A 448 20.38 5.44 9.68
CA LYS A 448 21.37 4.68 10.48
C LYS A 448 21.98 3.51 9.70
N LEU A 449 21.33 3.05 8.65
CA LEU A 449 21.78 1.93 7.82
C LEU A 449 22.14 2.42 6.42
N ALA A 450 23.15 1.79 5.82
CA ALA A 450 23.58 2.08 4.46
C ALA A 450 23.33 0.88 3.53
N SER A 451 23.00 1.14 2.27
CA SER A 451 22.88 0.07 1.28
C SER A 451 24.18 -0.73 1.16
N GLY A 452 24.06 -2.05 1.24
CA GLY A 452 25.20 -2.98 1.26
C GLY A 452 25.58 -3.47 2.65
N ASP A 453 25.11 -2.85 3.73
CA ASP A 453 25.32 -3.37 5.09
C ASP A 453 24.75 -4.78 5.20
N ILE A 454 25.52 -5.70 5.81
CA ILE A 454 25.02 -7.05 6.10
C ILE A 454 24.24 -7.00 7.41
N LEU A 455 22.96 -7.30 7.33
CA LEU A 455 22.06 -7.26 8.47
C LEU A 455 21.53 -8.65 8.83
N VAL A 456 21.30 -8.85 10.12
CA VAL A 456 20.47 -9.95 10.63
C VAL A 456 19.19 -9.34 11.16
N ILE A 457 18.06 -9.66 10.53
CA ILE A 457 16.74 -9.26 11.01
C ILE A 457 16.05 -10.43 11.70
N ASP A 458 15.50 -10.17 12.88
CA ASP A 458 14.73 -11.15 13.68
C ASP A 458 13.28 -10.66 13.81
N GLY A 459 12.42 -11.12 12.89
CA GLY A 459 11.00 -10.82 12.90
C GLY A 459 10.21 -11.49 14.04
N PHE A 460 10.85 -12.25 14.93
CA PHE A 460 10.25 -12.74 16.18
C PHE A 460 10.48 -11.76 17.33
N ARG A 461 11.67 -11.18 17.40
CA ARG A 461 12.09 -10.28 18.49
C ARG A 461 11.92 -8.80 18.12
N GLY A 462 11.78 -8.49 16.82
CA GLY A 462 11.76 -7.11 16.34
C GLY A 462 13.13 -6.43 16.40
N THR A 463 14.22 -7.19 16.24
CA THR A 463 15.60 -6.69 16.33
C THR A 463 16.30 -6.77 14.98
N ILE A 464 17.17 -5.80 14.74
CA ILE A 464 18.04 -5.69 13.58
C ILE A 464 19.46 -5.50 14.10
N THR A 465 20.36 -6.39 13.74
CA THR A 465 21.78 -6.29 14.08
C THR A 465 22.62 -6.19 12.82
N LYS A 466 23.62 -5.31 12.85
CA LYS A 466 24.61 -5.22 11.77
C LYS A 466 25.67 -6.28 12.05
N SER A 467 25.93 -7.11 11.04
CA SER A 467 26.95 -8.17 11.10
C SER A 467 28.10 -7.76 10.18
N ASP A 468 29.29 -7.87 10.68
CA ASP A 468 30.52 -7.72 9.87
C ASP A 468 30.58 -8.76 8.75
#